data_e713537ae612e67c73dee4be72aaafcb
#
_entry.id   e713537ae612e67c73dee4be72aaafcb
#
_cell.length_a   1.000
_cell.length_b   1.000
_cell.length_c   1.000
_cell.angle_alpha   90.00
_cell.angle_beta   90.00
_cell.angle_gamma   90.00
#
_symmetry.space_group_name_H-M   'P 1'
#
loop_
_entity.id
_entity.type
_entity.pdbx_description
1 polymer ?
#
loop_
_entity_poly.entity_id
_entity_poly.type
_entity_poly.pdbx_seq_one_letter_code
_entity_poly.pdbx_strand_id
1 'polypeptide(L)'
;MAARFTRWWWIRHAPVPDGGFIYGQRDLDCDCRDAEVFGTLARELPSDAVWVTSNLVRTRQTAAAILAADDGRHGSVEPVVVPDLAEQHLGEWQGMERRAFYTARRIGTHTLWFAAADERPPGGESFADLTARVFPAVERLNEQHCGRDIVAVTHGGTIRAALALALAVPLQTALAFTVDNCSLTRIDHLAPDDGPGLWRVAAVNHRPWSRPGDTLEGPGPARLGRV
;
A
#
# COMPACT_ATOMS: atom_id res chain seq x y z
N MET A 1 19.47 -23.83 13.26
CA MET A 1 19.18 -23.64 11.82
C MET A 1 19.35 -22.17 11.46
N ALA A 2 19.53 -21.82 10.20
CA ALA A 2 19.64 -20.41 9.81
C ALA A 2 18.26 -19.74 9.89
N ALA A 3 18.21 -18.56 10.50
CA ALA A 3 16.99 -17.77 10.57
C ALA A 3 16.40 -17.51 9.18
N ARG A 4 15.08 -17.67 9.02
CA ARG A 4 14.38 -17.50 7.75
C ARG A 4 13.80 -16.12 7.64
N PHE A 5 14.14 -15.40 6.56
CA PHE A 5 13.62 -14.09 6.26
C PHE A 5 12.50 -14.18 5.23
N THR A 6 11.28 -13.81 5.61
CA THR A 6 10.22 -13.51 4.65
C THR A 6 10.30 -12.03 4.33
N ARG A 7 10.46 -11.70 3.06
CA ARG A 7 10.67 -10.31 2.61
C ARG A 7 9.45 -9.83 1.88
N TRP A 8 8.81 -8.80 2.44
CA TRP A 8 7.65 -8.17 1.83
C TRP A 8 8.06 -6.95 1.01
N TRP A 9 7.62 -6.94 -0.25
CA TRP A 9 7.79 -5.87 -1.22
C TRP A 9 6.42 -5.27 -1.49
N TRP A 10 6.04 -4.29 -0.70
CA TRP A 10 4.75 -3.62 -0.78
C TRP A 10 4.79 -2.54 -1.85
N ILE A 11 3.86 -2.59 -2.81
CA ILE A 11 3.71 -1.60 -3.87
C ILE A 11 2.32 -1.01 -3.78
N ARG A 12 2.23 0.32 -3.67
CA ARG A 12 0.95 0.99 -3.84
C ARG A 12 0.56 1.00 -5.31
N HIS A 13 -0.70 0.68 -5.61
CA HIS A 13 -1.22 0.71 -6.98
C HIS A 13 -0.89 2.01 -7.73
N ALA A 14 -0.91 1.97 -9.08
CA ALA A 14 -0.70 3.10 -9.97
C ALA A 14 -1.75 4.22 -9.76
N PRO A 15 -1.49 5.44 -10.21
CA PRO A 15 -2.40 6.57 -10.06
C PRO A 15 -3.80 6.26 -10.61
N VAL A 16 -4.84 6.65 -9.86
CA VAL A 16 -6.23 6.57 -10.30
C VAL A 16 -6.67 7.94 -10.78
N PRO A 17 -7.22 8.07 -12.00
CA PRO A 17 -7.80 9.31 -12.48
C PRO A 17 -9.16 9.55 -11.80
N ASP A 18 -9.12 9.86 -10.49
CA ASP A 18 -10.29 9.96 -9.62
C ASP A 18 -11.09 11.27 -9.76
N GLY A 19 -10.62 12.21 -10.59
CA GLY A 19 -11.26 13.49 -10.79
C GLY A 19 -11.32 14.39 -9.55
N GLY A 20 -10.53 14.11 -8.53
CA GLY A 20 -10.53 14.84 -7.25
C GLY A 20 -11.53 14.28 -6.24
N PHE A 21 -12.10 13.11 -6.49
CA PHE A 21 -13.05 12.45 -5.59
C PHE A 21 -12.39 11.41 -4.69
N ILE A 22 -12.99 11.19 -3.54
CA ILE A 22 -12.61 10.12 -2.60
C ILE A 22 -13.15 8.80 -3.16
N TYR A 23 -12.28 7.78 -3.33
CA TYR A 23 -12.71 6.52 -3.93
C TYR A 23 -12.68 5.29 -2.99
N GLY A 24 -11.79 5.21 -1.99
CA GLY A 24 -11.76 4.06 -1.06
C GLY A 24 -11.79 2.70 -1.77
N GLN A 25 -12.87 1.94 -1.56
CA GLN A 25 -13.11 0.65 -2.23
C GLN A 25 -13.92 0.73 -3.53
N ARG A 26 -14.24 1.94 -4.04
CA ARG A 26 -14.78 2.04 -5.40
C ARG A 26 -13.77 1.43 -6.37
N ASP A 27 -14.26 0.53 -7.23
CA ASP A 27 -13.41 -0.24 -8.13
C ASP A 27 -13.16 0.54 -9.43
N LEU A 28 -12.13 1.40 -9.39
CA LEU A 28 -11.73 2.29 -10.47
C LEU A 28 -10.44 1.79 -11.10
N ASP A 29 -10.33 1.97 -12.42
CA ASP A 29 -9.11 1.72 -13.18
C ASP A 29 -7.99 2.69 -12.76
N CYS A 30 -6.74 2.27 -12.97
CA CYS A 30 -5.58 3.11 -12.75
C CYS A 30 -4.81 3.39 -14.05
N ASP A 31 -3.98 4.43 -14.01
CA ASP A 31 -3.15 4.82 -15.15
C ASP A 31 -1.82 4.06 -15.11
N CYS A 32 -1.66 3.10 -16.01
CA CYS A 32 -0.48 2.27 -16.16
C CYS A 32 0.34 2.61 -17.43
N ARG A 33 0.28 3.85 -17.93
CA ARG A 33 0.95 4.23 -19.20
C ARG A 33 2.43 4.55 -19.05
N ASP A 34 2.92 4.82 -17.84
CA ASP A 34 4.32 5.19 -17.60
C ASP A 34 5.23 3.95 -17.61
N ALA A 35 5.73 3.58 -18.77
CA ALA A 35 6.60 2.41 -18.95
C ALA A 35 7.92 2.49 -18.17
N GLU A 36 8.47 3.70 -17.91
CA GLU A 36 9.70 3.87 -17.14
C GLU A 36 9.50 3.44 -15.67
N VAL A 37 8.38 3.84 -15.08
CA VAL A 37 8.00 3.44 -13.71
C VAL A 37 7.90 1.92 -13.59
N PHE A 38 7.14 1.28 -14.48
CA PHE A 38 6.92 -0.17 -14.39
C PHE A 38 8.16 -0.98 -14.70
N GLY A 39 8.92 -0.59 -15.71
CA GLY A 39 10.20 -1.23 -16.04
C GLY A 39 11.23 -1.10 -14.92
N THR A 40 11.23 0.03 -14.19
CA THR A 40 12.12 0.21 -13.06
C THR A 40 11.68 -0.63 -11.86
N LEU A 41 10.38 -0.68 -11.55
CA LEU A 41 9.86 -1.57 -10.52
C LEU A 41 10.16 -3.03 -10.82
N ALA A 42 9.95 -3.48 -12.05
CA ALA A 42 10.22 -4.86 -12.46
C ALA A 42 11.69 -5.25 -12.22
N ARG A 43 12.65 -4.34 -12.44
CA ARG A 43 14.08 -4.60 -12.17
C ARG A 43 14.44 -4.66 -10.70
N GLU A 44 13.74 -3.89 -9.84
CA GLU A 44 13.97 -3.86 -8.39
C GLU A 44 13.41 -5.11 -7.67
N LEU A 45 12.37 -5.72 -8.23
CA LEU A 45 11.67 -6.81 -7.57
C LEU A 45 12.39 -8.16 -7.76
N PRO A 46 12.30 -9.08 -6.77
CA PRO A 46 12.89 -10.40 -6.87
C PRO A 46 12.16 -11.26 -7.91
N SER A 47 12.93 -12.00 -8.71
CA SER A 47 12.40 -12.82 -9.82
C SER A 47 11.59 -14.04 -9.36
N ASP A 48 11.90 -14.60 -8.17
CA ASP A 48 11.20 -15.76 -7.58
C ASP A 48 10.36 -15.33 -6.37
N ALA A 49 9.41 -14.44 -6.58
CA ALA A 49 8.52 -13.98 -5.54
C ALA A 49 7.12 -14.59 -5.66
N VAL A 50 6.44 -14.71 -4.53
CA VAL A 50 4.99 -14.90 -4.51
C VAL A 50 4.33 -13.54 -4.73
N TRP A 51 3.42 -13.45 -5.69
CA TRP A 51 2.70 -12.22 -5.96
C TRP A 51 1.29 -12.27 -5.38
N VAL A 52 0.92 -11.21 -4.67
CA VAL A 52 -0.43 -11.03 -4.13
C VAL A 52 -0.97 -9.64 -4.49
N THR A 53 -2.29 -9.58 -4.71
CA THR A 53 -3.00 -8.32 -4.94
C THR A 53 -4.23 -8.26 -4.05
N SER A 54 -4.84 -7.09 -3.89
CA SER A 54 -6.22 -7.04 -3.41
C SER A 54 -7.20 -7.44 -4.52
N ASN A 55 -8.49 -7.49 -4.17
CA ASN A 55 -9.56 -7.73 -5.14
C ASN A 55 -9.89 -6.52 -6.03
N LEU A 56 -9.35 -5.33 -5.75
CA LEU A 56 -9.65 -4.11 -6.51
C LEU A 56 -8.83 -4.05 -7.81
N VAL A 57 -9.50 -3.69 -8.91
CA VAL A 57 -8.97 -3.75 -10.28
C VAL A 57 -7.63 -3.04 -10.43
N ARG A 58 -7.45 -1.88 -9.81
CA ARG A 58 -6.24 -1.07 -9.90
C ARG A 58 -4.98 -1.78 -9.38
N THR A 59 -5.10 -2.69 -8.39
CA THR A 59 -3.95 -3.47 -7.90
C THR A 59 -3.56 -4.57 -8.90
N ARG A 60 -4.55 -5.21 -9.50
CA ARG A 60 -4.34 -6.21 -10.54
C ARG A 60 -3.76 -5.61 -11.81
N GLN A 61 -4.27 -4.43 -12.24
CA GLN A 61 -3.73 -3.70 -13.38
C GLN A 61 -2.27 -3.27 -13.15
N THR A 62 -1.97 -2.76 -11.96
CA THR A 62 -0.60 -2.39 -11.59
C THR A 62 0.34 -3.60 -11.59
N ALA A 63 -0.07 -4.73 -11.00
CA ALA A 63 0.71 -5.97 -11.02
C ALA A 63 0.96 -6.45 -12.45
N ALA A 64 -0.09 -6.46 -13.27
CA ALA A 64 0.01 -6.85 -14.69
C ALA A 64 0.96 -5.94 -15.47
N ALA A 65 0.94 -4.62 -15.23
CA ALA A 65 1.84 -3.67 -15.87
C ALA A 65 3.31 -3.89 -15.48
N ILE A 66 3.59 -4.18 -14.21
CA ILE A 66 4.95 -4.52 -13.75
C ILE A 66 5.43 -5.82 -14.41
N LEU A 67 4.60 -6.87 -14.39
CA LEU A 67 4.93 -8.17 -14.98
C LEU A 67 5.09 -8.09 -16.51
N ALA A 68 4.34 -7.23 -17.19
CA ALA A 68 4.49 -7.01 -18.63
C ALA A 68 5.78 -6.25 -18.98
N ALA A 69 6.34 -5.47 -18.06
CA ALA A 69 7.52 -4.66 -18.25
C ALA A 69 8.85 -5.36 -17.83
N ASP A 70 8.80 -6.64 -17.47
CA ASP A 70 9.91 -7.38 -16.84
C ASP A 70 10.81 -8.15 -17.80
N ASP A 71 10.55 -8.09 -19.10
CA ASP A 71 11.26 -8.86 -20.15
C ASP A 71 11.28 -10.39 -19.88
N GLY A 72 10.26 -10.93 -19.19
CA GLY A 72 10.13 -12.35 -18.87
C GLY A 72 10.93 -12.81 -17.64
N ARG A 73 11.53 -11.91 -16.89
CA ARG A 73 12.36 -12.21 -15.71
C ARG A 73 11.58 -12.90 -14.57
N HIS A 74 10.32 -12.53 -14.39
CA HIS A 74 9.45 -13.14 -13.38
C HIS A 74 8.70 -14.39 -13.88
N GLY A 75 8.87 -14.78 -15.17
CA GLY A 75 8.18 -15.92 -15.76
C GLY A 75 6.65 -15.70 -15.84
N SER A 76 5.91 -16.81 -15.94
CA SER A 76 4.45 -16.76 -15.93
C SER A 76 3.93 -16.75 -14.49
N VAL A 77 3.74 -15.57 -13.91
CA VAL A 77 3.19 -15.40 -12.56
C VAL A 77 1.74 -14.98 -12.64
N GLU A 78 0.89 -15.68 -11.90
CA GLU A 78 -0.50 -15.27 -11.66
C GLU A 78 -0.64 -14.81 -10.21
N PRO A 79 -0.86 -13.51 -9.94
CA PRO A 79 -0.98 -13.00 -8.59
C PRO A 79 -2.20 -13.57 -7.85
N VAL A 80 -2.00 -14.02 -6.62
CA VAL A 80 -3.08 -14.48 -5.75
C VAL A 80 -3.89 -13.28 -5.26
N VAL A 81 -5.21 -13.32 -5.42
CA VAL A 81 -6.10 -12.27 -4.93
C VAL A 81 -6.40 -12.49 -3.45
N VAL A 82 -6.09 -11.50 -2.62
CA VAL A 82 -6.30 -11.50 -1.17
C VAL A 82 -7.21 -10.32 -0.80
N PRO A 83 -8.53 -10.52 -0.66
CA PRO A 83 -9.49 -9.45 -0.39
C PRO A 83 -9.21 -8.68 0.91
N ASP A 84 -8.64 -9.34 1.92
CA ASP A 84 -8.26 -8.71 3.19
C ASP A 84 -7.20 -7.60 3.02
N LEU A 85 -6.50 -7.56 1.87
CA LEU A 85 -5.54 -6.49 1.54
C LEU A 85 -6.18 -5.33 0.76
N ALA A 86 -7.51 -5.24 0.66
CA ALA A 86 -8.21 -4.12 0.03
C ALA A 86 -7.98 -2.80 0.80
N GLU A 87 -8.22 -1.68 0.12
CA GLU A 87 -8.17 -0.35 0.72
C GLU A 87 -9.26 -0.18 1.79
N GLN A 88 -9.14 0.83 2.64
CA GLN A 88 -10.16 1.21 3.59
C GLN A 88 -11.48 1.52 2.89
N HIS A 89 -12.57 0.90 3.37
CA HIS A 89 -13.90 1.22 2.90
C HIS A 89 -14.36 2.53 3.52
N LEU A 90 -14.38 3.59 2.72
CA LEU A 90 -14.68 4.94 3.23
C LEU A 90 -16.18 5.25 3.24
N GLY A 91 -17.05 4.25 3.16
CA GLY A 91 -18.49 4.36 3.33
C GLY A 91 -19.09 5.51 2.50
N GLU A 92 -19.91 6.33 3.13
CA GLU A 92 -20.57 7.48 2.49
C GLU A 92 -19.61 8.60 2.06
N TRP A 93 -18.34 8.58 2.50
CA TRP A 93 -17.36 9.54 2.01
C TRP A 93 -16.88 9.21 0.59
N GLN A 94 -17.10 8.00 0.11
CA GLN A 94 -16.75 7.60 -1.26
C GLN A 94 -17.64 8.34 -2.27
N GLY A 95 -17.01 9.04 -3.21
CA GLY A 95 -17.69 9.88 -4.19
C GLY A 95 -17.84 11.33 -3.75
N MET A 96 -17.44 11.70 -2.54
CA MET A 96 -17.34 13.10 -2.14
C MET A 96 -16.16 13.78 -2.83
N GLU A 97 -16.29 15.03 -3.21
CA GLU A 97 -15.20 15.85 -3.71
C GLU A 97 -14.20 16.09 -2.57
N ARG A 98 -12.92 15.74 -2.79
CA ARG A 98 -11.89 15.69 -1.75
C ARG A 98 -11.64 17.06 -1.10
N ARG A 99 -11.56 18.11 -1.90
CA ARG A 99 -11.33 19.48 -1.39
C ARG A 99 -12.49 19.96 -0.53
N ALA A 100 -13.73 19.75 -0.96
CA ALA A 100 -14.91 20.09 -0.18
C ALA A 100 -14.97 19.31 1.13
N PHE A 101 -14.66 18.02 1.08
CA PHE A 101 -14.58 17.15 2.26
C PHE A 101 -13.61 17.70 3.31
N TYR A 102 -12.36 18.01 2.93
CA TYR A 102 -11.37 18.56 3.86
C TYR A 102 -11.74 19.96 4.36
N THR A 103 -12.33 20.79 3.52
CA THR A 103 -12.78 22.15 3.91
C THR A 103 -13.90 22.10 4.95
N ALA A 104 -14.84 21.17 4.79
CA ALA A 104 -15.98 21.02 5.72
C ALA A 104 -15.55 20.44 7.08
N ARG A 105 -14.54 19.61 7.12
CA ARG A 105 -14.04 18.94 8.33
C ARG A 105 -13.02 19.79 9.07
N ARG A 106 -13.46 20.88 9.56
CA ARG A 106 -12.65 21.99 10.07
C ARG A 106 -11.47 21.67 10.96
N ILE A 107 -11.43 20.66 11.77
CA ILE A 107 -10.36 20.48 12.78
C ILE A 107 -10.47 19.14 13.53
N GLY A 108 -9.35 18.66 14.05
CA GLY A 108 -9.26 17.47 14.91
C GLY A 108 -9.02 16.18 14.12
N THR A 109 -9.09 16.24 12.81
CA THR A 109 -8.70 15.13 11.96
C THR A 109 -7.19 15.15 11.75
N HIS A 110 -6.62 13.99 11.61
CA HIS A 110 -5.23 13.86 11.24
C HIS A 110 -5.03 14.38 9.82
N THR A 111 -4.32 15.48 9.66
CA THR A 111 -4.17 16.20 8.38
C THR A 111 -3.50 15.38 7.27
N LEU A 112 -2.88 14.26 7.61
CA LEU A 112 -2.16 13.36 6.71
C LEU A 112 -3.02 12.19 6.20
N TRP A 113 -4.24 12.04 6.72
CA TRP A 113 -5.21 11.03 6.32
C TRP A 113 -6.64 11.60 6.32
N PHE A 114 -7.64 10.83 5.92
CA PHE A 114 -9.04 11.27 5.85
C PHE A 114 -9.65 11.58 7.22
N ALA A 115 -9.20 10.87 8.25
CA ALA A 115 -9.76 10.93 9.60
C ALA A 115 -8.76 10.44 10.64
N ALA A 116 -9.12 10.52 11.92
CA ALA A 116 -8.40 9.83 12.99
C ALA A 116 -8.48 8.30 12.80
N ALA A 117 -7.52 7.57 13.38
CA ALA A 117 -7.40 6.14 13.14
C ALA A 117 -8.62 5.32 13.61
N ASP A 118 -9.33 5.78 14.61
CA ASP A 118 -10.53 5.17 15.19
C ASP A 118 -11.85 5.74 14.62
N GLU A 119 -11.78 6.81 13.83
CA GLU A 119 -12.95 7.42 13.24
C GLU A 119 -13.48 6.57 12.09
N ARG A 120 -14.73 6.15 12.22
CA ARG A 120 -15.43 5.34 11.22
C ARG A 120 -16.35 6.19 10.36
N PRO A 121 -16.19 6.22 9.03
CA PRO A 121 -17.16 6.84 8.14
C PRO A 121 -18.49 6.07 8.21
N PRO A 122 -19.64 6.76 8.03
CA PRO A 122 -20.93 6.08 7.98
C PRO A 122 -20.94 4.98 6.90
N GLY A 123 -21.33 3.76 7.28
CA GLY A 123 -21.34 2.62 6.37
C GLY A 123 -19.97 2.13 5.89
N GLY A 124 -18.88 2.53 6.58
CA GLY A 124 -17.52 2.17 6.19
C GLY A 124 -16.66 1.62 7.34
N GLU A 125 -15.36 1.61 7.13
CA GLU A 125 -14.33 1.16 8.07
C GLU A 125 -13.54 2.34 8.62
N SER A 126 -13.19 2.34 9.92
CA SER A 126 -12.08 3.11 10.45
C SER A 126 -10.73 2.54 9.98
N PHE A 127 -9.64 3.26 10.18
CA PHE A 127 -8.31 2.68 9.94
C PHE A 127 -8.02 1.52 10.91
N ALA A 128 -8.56 1.57 12.13
CA ALA A 128 -8.48 0.45 13.08
C ALA A 128 -9.21 -0.79 12.57
N ASP A 129 -10.38 -0.66 11.94
CA ASP A 129 -11.09 -1.79 11.32
C ASP A 129 -10.30 -2.39 10.16
N LEU A 130 -9.71 -1.55 9.33
CA LEU A 130 -8.82 -1.99 8.26
C LEU A 130 -7.66 -2.81 8.83
N THR A 131 -7.00 -2.36 9.89
CA THR A 131 -5.90 -3.11 10.53
C THR A 131 -6.37 -4.45 11.09
N ALA A 132 -7.58 -4.52 11.62
CA ALA A 132 -8.14 -5.76 12.18
C ALA A 132 -8.29 -6.89 11.13
N ARG A 133 -8.41 -6.57 9.82
CA ARG A 133 -8.40 -7.58 8.75
C ARG A 133 -7.04 -7.75 8.08
N VAL A 134 -6.23 -6.68 8.01
CA VAL A 134 -4.91 -6.73 7.37
C VAL A 134 -3.90 -7.52 8.21
N PHE A 135 -3.88 -7.32 9.54
CA PHE A 135 -2.90 -7.99 10.41
C PHE A 135 -2.98 -9.51 10.32
N PRO A 136 -4.15 -10.16 10.51
CA PRO A 136 -4.24 -11.62 10.37
C PRO A 136 -3.93 -12.10 8.96
N ALA A 137 -4.23 -11.30 7.92
CA ALA A 137 -3.89 -11.66 6.55
C ALA A 137 -2.38 -11.67 6.31
N VAL A 138 -1.66 -10.68 6.85
CA VAL A 138 -0.19 -10.60 6.77
C VAL A 138 0.45 -11.75 7.53
N GLU A 139 -0.01 -12.05 8.75
CA GLU A 139 0.50 -13.15 9.56
C GLU A 139 0.30 -14.49 8.85
N ARG A 140 -0.90 -14.77 8.35
CA ARG A 140 -1.22 -15.98 7.59
C ARG A 140 -0.32 -16.14 6.35
N LEU A 141 -0.17 -15.09 5.55
CA LEU A 141 0.68 -15.13 4.36
C LEU A 141 2.17 -15.29 4.73
N ASN A 142 2.58 -14.70 5.83
CA ASN A 142 3.94 -14.81 6.36
C ASN A 142 4.27 -16.26 6.79
N GLU A 143 3.31 -16.95 7.41
CA GLU A 143 3.44 -18.37 7.75
C GLU A 143 3.46 -19.24 6.49
N GLN A 144 2.51 -19.03 5.56
CA GLN A 144 2.38 -19.80 4.33
C GLN A 144 3.61 -19.72 3.43
N HIS A 145 4.28 -18.56 3.42
CA HIS A 145 5.42 -18.26 2.54
C HIS A 145 6.71 -17.98 3.32
N CYS A 146 6.84 -18.60 4.48
CA CYS A 146 8.01 -18.40 5.35
C CYS A 146 9.34 -18.62 4.61
N GLY A 147 10.20 -17.61 4.68
CA GLY A 147 11.53 -17.64 4.04
C GLY A 147 11.53 -17.25 2.56
N ARG A 148 10.39 -16.81 1.99
CA ARG A 148 10.27 -16.37 0.60
C ARG A 148 10.14 -14.86 0.49
N ASP A 149 10.29 -14.37 -0.74
CA ASP A 149 9.90 -13.02 -1.12
C ASP A 149 8.41 -12.97 -1.50
N ILE A 150 7.69 -11.95 -1.02
CA ILE A 150 6.28 -11.69 -1.31
C ILE A 150 6.17 -10.29 -1.90
N VAL A 151 5.72 -10.17 -3.13
CA VAL A 151 5.36 -8.90 -3.77
C VAL A 151 3.88 -8.66 -3.57
N ALA A 152 3.52 -7.61 -2.84
CA ALA A 152 2.15 -7.26 -2.52
C ALA A 152 1.75 -5.93 -3.17
N VAL A 153 0.98 -6.00 -4.26
CA VAL A 153 0.45 -4.79 -4.90
C VAL A 153 -0.89 -4.44 -4.26
N THR A 154 -0.90 -3.36 -3.48
CA THR A 154 -2.02 -2.99 -2.62
C THR A 154 -2.27 -1.47 -2.57
N HIS A 155 -2.62 -0.94 -1.42
CA HIS A 155 -3.15 0.40 -1.21
C HIS A 155 -2.41 1.16 -0.10
N GLY A 156 -2.61 2.47 -0.08
CA GLY A 156 -1.97 3.33 0.90
C GLY A 156 -2.34 3.02 2.35
N GLY A 157 -3.61 2.74 2.63
CA GLY A 157 -4.06 2.33 3.96
C GLY A 157 -3.49 0.98 4.37
N THR A 158 -3.54 -0.01 3.48
CA THR A 158 -3.03 -1.36 3.73
C THR A 158 -1.52 -1.37 4.03
N ILE A 159 -0.72 -0.59 3.28
CA ILE A 159 0.73 -0.48 3.52
C ILE A 159 1.02 0.19 4.87
N ARG A 160 0.25 1.22 5.24
CA ARG A 160 0.37 1.84 6.58
C ARG A 160 -0.02 0.87 7.70
N ALA A 161 -1.00 0.01 7.48
CA ALA A 161 -1.35 -1.06 8.42
C ALA A 161 -0.18 -2.05 8.58
N ALA A 162 0.45 -2.49 7.48
CA ALA A 162 1.63 -3.36 7.54
C ALA A 162 2.80 -2.70 8.30
N LEU A 163 3.02 -1.38 8.11
CA LEU A 163 4.01 -0.62 8.87
C LEU A 163 3.65 -0.52 10.36
N ALA A 164 2.35 -0.33 10.70
CA ALA A 164 1.89 -0.32 12.08
C ALA A 164 2.16 -1.65 12.78
N LEU A 165 1.89 -2.77 12.09
CA LEU A 165 2.17 -4.12 12.58
C LEU A 165 3.69 -4.32 12.82
N ALA A 166 4.51 -4.02 11.81
CA ALA A 166 5.94 -4.26 11.85
C ALA A 166 6.67 -3.42 12.92
N LEU A 167 6.22 -2.20 13.16
CA LEU A 167 6.84 -1.26 14.10
C LEU A 167 6.20 -1.29 15.48
N ALA A 168 5.06 -1.99 15.65
CA ALA A 168 4.23 -1.99 16.86
C ALA A 168 3.90 -0.55 17.35
N VAL A 169 3.68 0.38 16.40
CA VAL A 169 3.36 1.77 16.72
C VAL A 169 1.85 1.99 16.84
N PRO A 170 1.41 3.03 17.56
CA PRO A 170 0.01 3.41 17.58
C PRO A 170 -0.52 3.65 16.16
N LEU A 171 -1.75 3.21 15.88
CA LEU A 171 -2.35 3.30 14.54
C LEU A 171 -2.38 4.73 14.01
N GLN A 172 -2.63 5.71 14.88
CA GLN A 172 -2.58 7.13 14.54
C GLN A 172 -1.20 7.56 14.01
N THR A 173 -0.12 7.01 14.58
CA THR A 173 1.26 7.29 14.15
C THR A 173 1.53 6.73 12.76
N ALA A 174 0.99 5.57 12.44
CA ALA A 174 1.16 4.94 11.12
C ALA A 174 0.55 5.77 9.99
N LEU A 175 -0.46 6.58 10.25
CA LEU A 175 -1.06 7.48 9.27
C LEU A 175 -0.10 8.59 8.78
N ALA A 176 0.97 8.85 9.52
CA ALA A 176 2.00 9.84 9.15
C ALA A 176 2.95 9.37 8.03
N PHE A 177 3.00 8.07 7.74
CA PHE A 177 3.86 7.60 6.65
C PHE A 177 3.32 8.06 5.29
N THR A 178 4.20 8.64 4.48
CA THR A 178 3.92 8.89 3.06
C THR A 178 4.03 7.57 2.30
N VAL A 179 3.06 7.30 1.44
CA VAL A 179 3.06 6.14 0.54
C VAL A 179 2.54 6.61 -0.81
N ASP A 180 3.45 6.90 -1.74
CA ASP A 180 3.12 7.39 -3.09
C ASP A 180 2.64 6.26 -4.00
N ASN A 181 1.89 6.59 -5.06
CA ASN A 181 1.53 5.61 -6.08
C ASN A 181 2.79 4.99 -6.71
N CYS A 182 2.76 3.69 -6.95
CA CYS A 182 3.88 2.90 -7.43
C CYS A 182 5.11 2.88 -6.51
N SER A 183 5.10 3.52 -5.33
CA SER A 183 6.23 3.44 -4.40
C SER A 183 6.37 2.06 -3.81
N LEU A 184 7.60 1.73 -3.45
CA LEU A 184 8.01 0.47 -2.84
C LEU A 184 8.28 0.68 -1.34
N THR A 185 7.64 -0.12 -0.50
CA THR A 185 7.95 -0.22 0.93
C THR A 185 8.40 -1.65 1.20
N ARG A 186 9.58 -1.81 1.82
CA ARG A 186 10.12 -3.12 2.14
C ARG A 186 10.11 -3.39 3.62
N ILE A 187 9.46 -4.50 4.00
CA ILE A 187 9.34 -4.97 5.38
C ILE A 187 9.78 -6.43 5.40
N ASP A 188 10.75 -6.77 6.24
CA ASP A 188 11.23 -8.13 6.39
C ASP A 188 10.74 -8.71 7.72
N HIS A 189 10.31 -9.95 7.71
CA HIS A 189 10.00 -10.74 8.90
C HIS A 189 11.03 -11.82 9.10
N LEU A 190 11.68 -11.80 10.25
CA LEU A 190 12.62 -12.83 10.69
C LEU A 190 11.88 -13.82 11.57
N ALA A 191 11.72 -15.06 11.10
CA ALA A 191 11.20 -16.16 11.89
C ALA A 191 12.37 -16.88 12.59
N PRO A 192 12.57 -16.73 13.91
CA PRO A 192 13.54 -17.54 14.65
C PRO A 192 13.02 -18.96 14.81
N ASP A 193 13.93 -19.89 15.13
CA ASP A 193 13.56 -21.28 15.42
C ASP A 193 12.72 -21.37 16.71
N ASP A 194 13.00 -20.48 17.69
CA ASP A 194 12.29 -20.39 18.96
C ASP A 194 11.95 -18.91 19.26
N GLY A 195 10.71 -18.66 19.70
CA GLY A 195 10.25 -17.35 20.12
C GLY A 195 9.48 -16.55 19.06
N PRO A 196 9.05 -15.33 19.38
CA PRO A 196 8.30 -14.49 18.47
C PRO A 196 9.18 -14.00 17.32
N GLY A 197 8.58 -13.89 16.14
CA GLY A 197 9.23 -13.29 14.98
C GLY A 197 9.56 -11.82 15.18
N LEU A 198 10.56 -11.34 14.47
CA LEU A 198 11.00 -9.95 14.50
C LEU A 198 10.75 -9.28 13.15
N TRP A 199 10.29 -8.06 13.19
CA TRP A 199 10.08 -7.25 11.99
C TRP A 199 11.19 -6.23 11.80
N ARG A 200 11.56 -6.00 10.54
CA ARG A 200 12.50 -4.95 10.13
C ARG A 200 11.93 -4.17 8.98
N VAL A 201 11.80 -2.86 9.12
CA VAL A 201 11.46 -1.96 8.01
C VAL A 201 12.75 -1.57 7.31
N ALA A 202 12.94 -2.02 6.08
CA ALA A 202 14.16 -1.79 5.29
C ALA A 202 14.06 -0.52 4.44
N ALA A 203 12.86 -0.20 3.93
CA ALA A 203 12.59 1.02 3.17
C ALA A 203 11.11 1.40 3.28
N VAL A 204 10.82 2.70 3.23
CA VAL A 204 9.45 3.23 3.15
C VAL A 204 9.38 4.23 2.02
N ASN A 205 8.33 4.11 1.19
CA ASN A 205 8.06 5.04 0.10
C ASN A 205 9.24 5.23 -0.89
N HIS A 206 10.01 4.17 -1.13
CA HIS A 206 11.08 4.21 -2.11
C HIS A 206 10.50 4.35 -3.53
N ARG A 207 11.01 5.32 -4.28
CA ARG A 207 10.60 5.59 -5.66
C ARG A 207 11.79 5.38 -6.59
N PRO A 208 12.03 4.16 -7.07
CA PRO A 208 13.25 3.83 -7.81
C PRO A 208 13.37 4.56 -9.15
N TRP A 209 12.27 5.10 -9.67
CA TRP A 209 12.26 5.92 -10.90
C TRP A 209 12.54 7.41 -10.64
N SER A 210 12.51 7.89 -9.39
CA SER A 210 12.72 9.31 -9.10
C SER A 210 14.17 9.71 -9.29
N ARG A 211 14.38 10.93 -9.82
CA ARG A 211 15.70 11.49 -10.02
C ARG A 211 16.13 12.36 -8.83
N PRO A 212 17.45 12.53 -8.59
CA PRO A 212 17.92 13.51 -7.62
C PRO A 212 17.34 14.89 -7.94
N GLY A 213 16.67 15.50 -6.97
CA GLY A 213 16.00 16.80 -7.14
C GLY A 213 14.49 16.74 -7.37
N ASP A 214 13.92 15.57 -7.63
CA ASP A 214 12.48 15.40 -7.64
C ASP A 214 11.92 15.73 -6.26
N THR A 215 10.96 16.66 -6.20
CA THR A 215 10.31 16.99 -4.94
C THR A 215 9.54 15.78 -4.41
N LEU A 216 9.59 15.56 -3.10
CA LEU A 216 8.80 14.56 -2.38
C LEU A 216 7.31 14.99 -2.32
N GLU A 217 6.80 15.50 -3.44
CA GLU A 217 5.39 15.87 -3.55
C GLU A 217 4.58 14.61 -3.82
N GLY A 218 4.31 13.85 -2.73
CA GLY A 218 3.24 12.87 -2.74
C GLY A 218 1.88 13.58 -2.93
N PRO A 219 0.80 12.86 -3.25
CA PRO A 219 -0.55 13.39 -3.19
C PRO A 219 -0.90 13.67 -1.72
N GLY A 220 -0.28 14.72 -1.19
CA GLY A 220 -0.77 15.36 0.02
C GLY A 220 -2.16 15.93 -0.24
N PRO A 221 -2.90 16.37 0.80
CA PRO A 221 -4.11 17.12 0.60
C PRO A 221 -3.78 18.22 -0.42
N ALA A 222 -4.52 18.21 -1.53
CA ALA A 222 -4.28 19.08 -2.69
C ALA A 222 -3.85 20.45 -2.19
N ARG A 223 -2.74 20.97 -2.72
CA ARG A 223 -2.22 22.30 -2.36
C ARG A 223 -3.40 23.23 -2.18
N LEU A 224 -3.68 23.61 -0.95
CA LEU A 224 -4.52 24.78 -0.68
C LEU A 224 -3.77 25.91 -1.36
N GLY A 225 -4.29 26.37 -2.50
CA GLY A 225 -3.66 27.39 -3.29
C GLY A 225 -3.18 28.51 -2.39
N ARG A 226 -1.94 28.93 -2.57
CA ARG A 226 -1.50 30.21 -2.02
C ARG A 226 -2.46 31.27 -2.52
N VAL A 227 -3.20 31.86 -1.58
CA VAL A 227 -3.90 33.13 -1.77
C VAL A 227 -2.84 34.21 -1.84
#